data_1a9e94f8cfdd65bdd5fde46d72098dfe
#
_entry.id   1a9e94f8cfdd65bdd5fde46d72098dfe
#
_cell.length_a   1.000
_cell.length_b   1.000
_cell.length_c   1.000
_cell.angle_alpha   90.00
_cell.angle_beta   90.00
_cell.angle_gamma   90.00
#
_symmetry.space_group_name_H-M   'P 1'
#
loop_
_entity.id
_entity.type
_entity.pdbx_description
1 polymer ?
#
loop_
_entity_poly.entity_id
_entity_poly.type
_entity_poly.pdbx_seq_one_letter_code
_entity_poly.pdbx_strand_id
1 'polypeptide(L)'
;MTPEFSIRLLSWLLQRRKPLSELSLSDIEQRNAEPMEGALARLFLGPKRSLPKVVDRTLTGRHGEIPIRFYYPHLEADIPLIVFFHGGGWVTGSLETHDRLCRWLAKSSDALIMAVDYRLAPWHKYPVPLEDCYDAVVWASAQAERLGAAPHQLMVMGDSAGGNMAAAVCLMARAQAQTQAQTRSRSQASPHILRQILLYPAVDGTLSYPSHQRYPNAPLLSQKAVHFYRAQYMNTLADTETAYFSPLLAETLDKLPPAFILTAEYDPLHDEAKAFAEKLTAAGVTVSYQNYPGMVHAFLMFPYFCSRAAPAIAAVAKDIKIATGTFKY
;
A
#
# COMPACT_ATOMS: atom_id res chain seq x y z
N MET A 1 21.73 10.65 13.38
CA MET A 1 21.84 9.17 13.54
C MET A 1 22.01 8.57 12.15
N THR A 2 22.57 7.37 12.02
CA THR A 2 22.73 6.66 10.75
C THR A 2 21.82 5.43 10.74
N PRO A 3 21.39 4.92 9.58
CA PRO A 3 20.64 3.67 9.49
C PRO A 3 21.39 2.52 10.18
N GLU A 4 20.66 1.54 10.68
CA GLU A 4 21.22 0.33 11.31
C GLU A 4 22.27 -0.34 10.40
N PHE A 5 23.29 -0.97 10.99
CA PHE A 5 24.37 -1.62 10.23
C PHE A 5 23.84 -2.65 9.23
N SER A 6 22.86 -3.45 9.66
CA SER A 6 22.20 -4.45 8.81
C SER A 6 21.53 -3.83 7.57
N ILE A 7 20.91 -2.66 7.72
CA ILE A 7 20.30 -1.91 6.60
C ILE A 7 21.38 -1.40 5.65
N ARG A 8 22.51 -0.92 6.15
CA ARG A 8 23.62 -0.49 5.30
C ARG A 8 24.21 -1.66 4.51
N LEU A 9 24.30 -2.84 5.12
CA LEU A 9 24.74 -4.06 4.45
C LEU A 9 23.72 -4.48 3.37
N LEU A 10 22.42 -4.45 3.68
CA LEU A 10 21.35 -4.72 2.71
C LEU A 10 21.44 -3.75 1.52
N SER A 11 21.59 -2.45 1.78
CA SER A 11 21.72 -1.44 0.73
C SER A 11 22.93 -1.70 -0.16
N TRP A 12 24.08 -2.00 0.44
CA TRP A 12 25.31 -2.32 -0.32
C TRP A 12 25.13 -3.56 -1.21
N LEU A 13 24.43 -4.60 -0.75
CA LEU A 13 24.12 -5.79 -1.54
C LEU A 13 23.18 -5.47 -2.71
N LEU A 14 22.15 -4.64 -2.47
CA LEU A 14 21.15 -4.29 -3.48
C LEU A 14 21.67 -3.29 -4.52
N GLN A 15 22.57 -2.38 -4.15
CA GLN A 15 23.21 -1.42 -5.07
C GLN A 15 24.08 -2.08 -6.16
N ARG A 16 24.42 -3.37 -6.01
CA ARG A 16 25.11 -4.15 -7.05
C ARG A 16 24.20 -4.57 -8.20
N ARG A 17 22.87 -4.43 -8.04
CA ARG A 17 21.90 -4.65 -9.12
C ARG A 17 21.79 -3.40 -9.98
N LYS A 18 21.58 -3.56 -11.27
CA LYS A 18 21.27 -2.43 -12.16
C LYS A 18 20.08 -1.66 -11.61
N PRO A 19 20.17 -0.32 -11.49
CA PRO A 19 19.04 0.53 -11.13
C PRO A 19 17.87 0.33 -12.10
N LEU A 20 16.64 0.41 -11.63
CA LEU A 20 15.45 0.27 -12.48
C LEU A 20 15.43 1.29 -13.63
N SER A 21 15.95 2.50 -13.39
CA SER A 21 16.06 3.54 -14.41
C SER A 21 17.00 3.21 -15.58
N GLU A 22 17.74 2.11 -15.49
CA GLU A 22 18.70 1.63 -16.50
C GLU A 22 18.27 0.28 -17.10
N LEU A 23 17.14 -0.27 -16.68
CA LEU A 23 16.54 -1.48 -17.20
C LEU A 23 15.67 -1.17 -18.42
N SER A 24 15.64 -2.12 -19.37
CA SER A 24 14.62 -2.10 -20.43
C SER A 24 13.23 -2.43 -19.86
N LEU A 25 12.18 -2.10 -20.60
CA LEU A 25 10.80 -2.45 -20.19
C LEU A 25 10.64 -3.97 -20.07
N SER A 26 11.23 -4.75 -20.96
CA SER A 26 11.22 -6.21 -20.90
C SER A 26 11.94 -6.76 -19.65
N ASP A 27 13.05 -6.14 -19.22
CA ASP A 27 13.74 -6.53 -17.98
C ASP A 27 12.86 -6.23 -16.74
N ILE A 28 12.11 -5.13 -16.77
CA ILE A 28 11.16 -4.77 -15.69
C ILE A 28 10.00 -5.78 -15.65
N GLU A 29 9.42 -6.14 -16.80
CA GLU A 29 8.36 -7.16 -16.88
C GLU A 29 8.83 -8.51 -16.35
N GLN A 30 9.98 -8.98 -16.82
CA GLN A 30 10.58 -10.22 -16.35
C GLN A 30 10.79 -10.19 -14.84
N ARG A 31 11.33 -9.09 -14.30
CA ARG A 31 11.55 -8.92 -12.86
C ARG A 31 10.29 -8.92 -12.04
N ASN A 32 9.18 -8.40 -12.57
CA ASN A 32 7.86 -8.42 -11.91
C ASN A 32 7.23 -9.82 -11.93
N ALA A 33 7.49 -10.60 -12.98
CA ALA A 33 6.98 -11.95 -13.15
C ALA A 33 7.78 -13.02 -12.37
N GLU A 34 9.05 -12.73 -12.02
CA GLU A 34 9.90 -13.69 -11.31
C GLU A 34 9.44 -13.93 -9.88
N PRO A 35 9.12 -15.18 -9.48
CA PRO A 35 8.78 -15.48 -8.11
C PRO A 35 9.99 -15.26 -7.20
N MET A 36 9.83 -14.55 -6.11
CA MET A 36 10.87 -14.36 -5.10
C MET A 36 10.99 -15.61 -4.21
N GLU A 37 11.65 -16.64 -4.72
CA GLU A 37 11.80 -17.94 -4.07
C GLU A 37 13.27 -18.33 -3.84
N GLY A 38 13.50 -19.44 -3.11
CA GLY A 38 14.83 -19.98 -2.84
C GLY A 38 15.49 -19.46 -1.57
N ALA A 39 16.75 -19.87 -1.36
CA ALA A 39 17.50 -19.57 -0.14
C ALA A 39 17.77 -18.08 0.06
N LEU A 40 18.10 -17.36 -1.02
CA LEU A 40 18.31 -15.91 -0.98
C LEU A 40 17.02 -15.15 -0.61
N ALA A 41 15.89 -15.53 -1.19
CA ALA A 41 14.62 -14.92 -0.83
C ALA A 41 14.26 -15.17 0.66
N ARG A 42 14.53 -16.37 1.18
CA ARG A 42 14.36 -16.67 2.60
C ARG A 42 15.28 -15.83 3.48
N LEU A 43 16.52 -15.60 3.06
CA LEU A 43 17.47 -14.78 3.80
C LEU A 43 17.02 -13.31 3.86
N PHE A 44 16.54 -12.74 2.76
CA PHE A 44 16.16 -11.33 2.69
C PHE A 44 14.74 -11.06 3.20
N LEU A 45 13.77 -11.87 2.78
CA LEU A 45 12.35 -11.64 3.02
C LEU A 45 11.77 -12.50 4.17
N GLY A 46 12.58 -13.37 4.74
CA GLY A 46 12.14 -14.33 5.76
C GLY A 46 11.41 -15.55 5.20
N PRO A 47 11.01 -16.50 6.07
CA PRO A 47 10.27 -17.67 5.66
C PRO A 47 8.86 -17.32 5.21
N LYS A 48 8.35 -18.06 4.22
CA LYS A 48 6.96 -17.99 3.80
C LYS A 48 6.07 -18.56 4.92
N ARG A 49 5.26 -17.72 5.57
CA ARG A 49 4.38 -18.16 6.67
C ARG A 49 3.24 -19.01 6.14
N SER A 50 3.00 -20.17 6.76
CA SER A 50 1.88 -21.02 6.40
C SER A 50 0.56 -20.38 6.83
N LEU A 51 -0.44 -20.46 5.94
CA LEU A 51 -1.83 -20.11 6.18
C LEU A 51 -2.71 -21.29 5.78
N PRO A 52 -3.90 -21.45 6.39
CA PRO A 52 -4.84 -22.51 6.05
C PRO A 52 -5.26 -22.51 4.58
N LYS A 53 -5.40 -21.33 3.98
CA LYS A 53 -5.83 -21.22 2.59
C LYS A 53 -5.24 -19.95 1.93
N VAL A 54 -4.71 -20.13 0.73
CA VAL A 54 -4.31 -19.05 -0.20
C VAL A 54 -4.87 -19.38 -1.56
N VAL A 55 -5.57 -18.43 -2.18
CA VAL A 55 -6.32 -18.68 -3.44
C VAL A 55 -6.17 -17.52 -4.38
N ASP A 56 -5.76 -17.82 -5.61
CA ASP A 56 -5.75 -16.87 -6.71
C ASP A 56 -7.13 -16.87 -7.39
N ARG A 57 -7.59 -15.68 -7.75
CA ARG A 57 -8.80 -15.42 -8.51
C ARG A 57 -8.60 -14.22 -9.44
N THR A 58 -9.60 -13.97 -10.23
CA THR A 58 -9.68 -12.80 -11.10
C THR A 58 -11.01 -12.12 -10.85
N LEU A 59 -11.02 -10.80 -10.81
CA LEU A 59 -12.22 -9.98 -10.85
C LEU A 59 -12.28 -9.20 -12.17
N THR A 60 -13.47 -8.80 -12.59
CA THR A 60 -13.66 -7.94 -13.76
C THR A 60 -13.78 -6.49 -13.30
N GLY A 61 -12.81 -5.66 -13.65
CA GLY A 61 -12.84 -4.20 -13.50
C GLY A 61 -13.22 -3.51 -14.82
N ARG A 62 -13.30 -2.18 -14.81
CA ARG A 62 -13.65 -1.36 -15.99
C ARG A 62 -12.68 -1.49 -17.16
N HIS A 63 -11.41 -1.80 -16.87
CA HIS A 63 -10.36 -1.98 -17.87
C HIS A 63 -10.07 -3.45 -18.21
N GLY A 64 -10.92 -4.38 -17.77
CA GLY A 64 -10.76 -5.81 -17.97
C GLY A 64 -10.42 -6.57 -16.70
N GLU A 65 -9.84 -7.74 -16.82
CA GLU A 65 -9.56 -8.62 -15.70
C GLU A 65 -8.41 -8.11 -14.83
N ILE A 66 -8.58 -8.26 -13.50
CA ILE A 66 -7.60 -7.89 -12.47
C ILE A 66 -7.33 -9.14 -11.62
N PRO A 67 -6.10 -9.69 -11.64
CA PRO A 67 -5.74 -10.80 -10.78
C PRO A 67 -5.75 -10.38 -9.30
N ILE A 68 -6.20 -11.27 -8.43
CA ILE A 68 -6.24 -11.06 -6.99
C ILE A 68 -5.85 -12.32 -6.26
N ARG A 69 -5.26 -12.17 -5.06
CA ARG A 69 -4.90 -13.30 -4.19
C ARG A 69 -5.47 -13.10 -2.81
N PHE A 70 -6.17 -14.12 -2.31
CA PHE A 70 -6.73 -14.17 -0.97
C PHE A 70 -5.81 -14.92 -0.02
N TYR A 71 -5.61 -14.36 1.17
CA TYR A 71 -4.84 -14.94 2.27
C TYR A 71 -5.74 -15.10 3.49
N TYR A 72 -6.23 -16.33 3.73
CA TYR A 72 -7.10 -16.64 4.85
C TYR A 72 -6.27 -17.00 6.09
N PRO A 73 -6.34 -16.22 7.19
CA PRO A 73 -5.64 -16.52 8.43
C PRO A 73 -6.20 -17.77 9.13
N HIS A 74 -7.51 -17.97 9.03
CA HIS A 74 -8.30 -19.12 9.47
C HIS A 74 -9.53 -19.27 8.55
N LEU A 75 -10.35 -20.31 8.77
CA LEU A 75 -11.50 -20.61 7.91
C LEU A 75 -12.85 -20.26 8.57
N GLU A 76 -12.83 -19.54 9.69
CA GLU A 76 -14.02 -19.01 10.34
C GLU A 76 -14.63 -17.89 9.51
N ALA A 77 -15.93 -17.65 9.72
CA ALA A 77 -16.64 -16.54 9.08
C ALA A 77 -16.55 -15.23 9.90
N ASP A 78 -17.07 -14.15 9.32
CA ASP A 78 -17.15 -12.81 9.91
C ASP A 78 -15.78 -12.20 10.29
N ILE A 79 -14.76 -12.51 9.49
CA ILE A 79 -13.42 -11.93 9.66
C ILE A 79 -13.30 -10.58 8.94
N PRO A 80 -12.45 -9.66 9.44
CA PRO A 80 -12.17 -8.41 8.74
C PRO A 80 -11.63 -8.65 7.34
N LEU A 81 -11.99 -7.80 6.37
CA LEU A 81 -11.46 -7.86 5.00
C LEU A 81 -10.56 -6.64 4.74
N ILE A 82 -9.35 -6.92 4.30
CA ILE A 82 -8.39 -5.88 3.93
C ILE A 82 -8.06 -6.04 2.45
N VAL A 83 -8.36 -5.01 1.66
CA VAL A 83 -7.88 -4.91 0.28
C VAL A 83 -6.49 -4.29 0.31
N PHE A 84 -5.49 -5.06 -0.13
CA PHE A 84 -4.08 -4.68 -0.07
C PHE A 84 -3.56 -4.31 -1.46
N PHE A 85 -2.93 -3.14 -1.55
CA PHE A 85 -2.25 -2.65 -2.74
C PHE A 85 -0.75 -2.66 -2.52
N HIS A 86 -0.01 -3.36 -3.38
CA HIS A 86 1.42 -3.49 -3.25
C HIS A 86 2.17 -2.21 -3.63
N GLY A 87 3.36 -2.01 -3.04
CA GLY A 87 4.30 -0.97 -3.43
C GLY A 87 5.08 -1.31 -4.69
N GLY A 88 6.01 -0.43 -5.06
CA GLY A 88 6.85 -0.59 -6.24
C GLY A 88 6.80 0.57 -7.21
N GLY A 89 6.40 1.77 -6.74
CA GLY A 89 6.40 3.00 -7.52
C GLY A 89 5.48 2.96 -8.73
N TRP A 90 4.37 2.21 -8.66
CA TRP A 90 3.40 1.99 -9.76
C TRP A 90 3.98 1.28 -10.99
N VAL A 91 5.25 0.88 -10.97
CA VAL A 91 6.01 0.31 -12.11
C VAL A 91 6.40 -1.14 -11.85
N THR A 92 6.66 -1.47 -10.60
CA THR A 92 7.07 -2.80 -10.15
C THR A 92 6.17 -3.30 -9.04
N GLY A 93 6.38 -4.54 -8.65
CA GLY A 93 5.56 -5.21 -7.65
C GLY A 93 4.56 -6.17 -8.29
N SER A 94 4.10 -7.12 -7.50
CA SER A 94 3.13 -8.14 -7.90
C SER A 94 2.63 -8.90 -6.67
N LEU A 95 1.66 -9.81 -6.87
CA LEU A 95 1.22 -10.76 -5.84
C LEU A 95 2.40 -11.59 -5.28
N GLU A 96 3.39 -11.92 -6.13
CA GLU A 96 4.54 -12.72 -5.72
C GLU A 96 5.53 -11.92 -4.86
N THR A 97 5.81 -10.68 -5.22
CA THR A 97 6.76 -9.85 -4.47
C THR A 97 6.28 -9.56 -3.05
N HIS A 98 4.96 -9.45 -2.85
CA HIS A 98 4.35 -9.12 -1.56
C HIS A 98 3.72 -10.32 -0.83
N ASP A 99 3.81 -11.55 -1.40
CA ASP A 99 3.21 -12.77 -0.80
C ASP A 99 3.62 -12.97 0.67
N ARG A 100 4.91 -12.78 1.00
CA ARG A 100 5.39 -12.97 2.39
C ARG A 100 4.84 -11.93 3.35
N LEU A 101 4.78 -10.67 2.92
CA LEU A 101 4.22 -9.58 3.72
C LEU A 101 2.72 -9.80 3.93
N CYS A 102 1.96 -10.12 2.89
CA CYS A 102 0.52 -10.39 2.97
C CYS A 102 0.22 -11.57 3.90
N ARG A 103 0.98 -12.66 3.83
CA ARG A 103 0.85 -13.79 4.75
C ARG A 103 1.12 -13.40 6.19
N TRP A 104 2.12 -12.55 6.41
CA TRP A 104 2.45 -12.09 7.75
C TRP A 104 1.36 -11.18 8.31
N LEU A 105 0.91 -10.22 7.52
CA LEU A 105 -0.20 -9.33 7.90
C LEU A 105 -1.47 -10.13 8.19
N ALA A 106 -1.89 -11.04 7.30
CA ALA A 106 -3.07 -11.89 7.51
C ALA A 106 -2.99 -12.64 8.84
N LYS A 107 -1.87 -13.34 9.08
CA LYS A 107 -1.67 -14.14 10.30
C LYS A 107 -1.63 -13.31 11.58
N SER A 108 -1.07 -12.09 11.52
CA SER A 108 -0.91 -11.24 12.71
C SER A 108 -2.18 -10.46 13.05
N SER A 109 -2.96 -10.08 12.04
CA SER A 109 -4.19 -9.29 12.22
C SER A 109 -5.46 -10.13 12.38
N ASP A 110 -5.40 -11.43 12.09
CA ASP A 110 -6.57 -12.32 11.98
C ASP A 110 -7.60 -11.81 10.95
N ALA A 111 -7.13 -11.15 9.89
CA ALA A 111 -7.94 -10.58 8.82
C ALA A 111 -7.70 -11.31 7.48
N LEU A 112 -8.74 -11.45 6.68
CA LEU A 112 -8.63 -11.86 5.28
C LEU A 112 -7.95 -10.74 4.50
N ILE A 113 -6.80 -11.03 3.88
CA ILE A 113 -6.15 -10.10 2.97
C ILE A 113 -6.53 -10.47 1.54
N MET A 114 -7.02 -9.50 0.77
CA MET A 114 -7.18 -9.57 -0.68
C MET A 114 -6.13 -8.67 -1.33
N ALA A 115 -5.02 -9.25 -1.79
CA ALA A 115 -4.01 -8.51 -2.55
C ALA A 115 -4.46 -8.34 -4.00
N VAL A 116 -4.22 -7.17 -4.56
CA VAL A 116 -4.63 -6.78 -5.91
C VAL A 116 -3.41 -6.60 -6.80
N ASP A 117 -3.39 -7.28 -7.94
CA ASP A 117 -2.37 -7.15 -8.98
C ASP A 117 -2.84 -6.11 -10.01
N TYR A 118 -2.89 -4.85 -9.57
CA TYR A 118 -3.33 -3.75 -10.39
C TYR A 118 -2.36 -3.50 -11.55
N ARG A 119 -2.84 -2.97 -12.67
CA ARG A 119 -2.04 -2.67 -13.86
C ARG A 119 -0.91 -1.70 -13.51
N LEU A 120 0.25 -1.88 -14.16
CA LEU A 120 1.45 -1.12 -13.88
C LEU A 120 1.83 -0.16 -15.03
N ALA A 121 2.41 0.97 -14.66
CA ALA A 121 3.10 1.85 -15.57
C ALA A 121 4.45 1.21 -16.02
N PRO A 122 4.98 1.60 -17.18
CA PRO A 122 4.46 2.62 -18.11
C PRO A 122 3.39 2.10 -19.07
N TRP A 123 3.05 0.81 -19.05
CA TRP A 123 2.06 0.20 -19.96
C TRP A 123 0.66 0.75 -19.70
N HIS A 124 0.37 0.99 -18.42
CA HIS A 124 -0.88 1.59 -17.95
C HIS A 124 -0.57 2.73 -17.00
N LYS A 125 -0.67 3.96 -17.51
CA LYS A 125 -0.39 5.18 -16.75
C LYS A 125 -1.60 5.61 -15.92
N TYR A 126 -1.41 6.60 -15.06
CA TYR A 126 -2.49 7.27 -14.33
C TYR A 126 -3.63 7.70 -15.28
N PRO A 127 -4.90 7.49 -14.95
CA PRO A 127 -5.41 6.94 -13.67
C PRO A 127 -5.66 5.42 -13.66
N VAL A 128 -5.33 4.66 -14.72
CA VAL A 128 -5.75 3.26 -14.91
C VAL A 128 -5.39 2.35 -13.73
N PRO A 129 -4.17 2.36 -13.17
CA PRO A 129 -3.84 1.55 -12.00
C PRO A 129 -4.70 1.88 -10.76
N LEU A 130 -5.00 3.15 -10.55
CA LEU A 130 -5.86 3.60 -9.46
C LEU A 130 -7.31 3.15 -9.65
N GLU A 131 -7.81 3.19 -10.87
CA GLU A 131 -9.15 2.73 -11.21
C GLU A 131 -9.32 1.23 -11.01
N ASP A 132 -8.28 0.42 -11.29
CA ASP A 132 -8.24 -1.00 -10.95
C ASP A 132 -8.35 -1.21 -9.43
N CYS A 133 -7.58 -0.43 -8.64
CA CYS A 133 -7.64 -0.49 -7.18
C CYS A 133 -9.03 -0.14 -6.65
N TYR A 134 -9.67 0.89 -7.20
CA TYR A 134 -11.02 1.29 -6.80
C TYR A 134 -12.05 0.22 -7.15
N ASP A 135 -12.00 -0.34 -8.37
CA ASP A 135 -12.89 -1.42 -8.81
C ASP A 135 -12.74 -2.66 -7.93
N ALA A 136 -11.51 -2.98 -7.50
CA ALA A 136 -11.24 -4.08 -6.59
C ALA A 136 -11.90 -3.86 -5.20
N VAL A 137 -11.89 -2.62 -4.67
CA VAL A 137 -12.57 -2.31 -3.40
C VAL A 137 -14.08 -2.38 -3.53
N VAL A 138 -14.64 -1.87 -4.63
CA VAL A 138 -16.08 -1.97 -4.91
C VAL A 138 -16.51 -3.42 -5.02
N TRP A 139 -15.74 -4.23 -5.74
CA TRP A 139 -15.99 -5.68 -5.86
C TRP A 139 -15.88 -6.39 -4.50
N ALA A 140 -14.84 -6.11 -3.71
CA ALA A 140 -14.62 -6.68 -2.39
C ALA A 140 -15.78 -6.38 -1.44
N SER A 141 -16.27 -5.13 -1.44
CA SER A 141 -17.44 -4.72 -0.66
C SER A 141 -18.69 -5.51 -1.02
N ALA A 142 -18.94 -5.72 -2.32
CA ALA A 142 -20.10 -6.47 -2.81
C ALA A 142 -20.01 -7.98 -2.57
N GLN A 143 -18.81 -8.53 -2.39
CA GLN A 143 -18.58 -9.97 -2.21
C GLN A 143 -18.22 -10.36 -0.76
N ALA A 144 -18.14 -9.42 0.17
CA ALA A 144 -17.61 -9.65 1.52
C ALA A 144 -18.24 -10.88 2.19
N GLU A 145 -19.57 -10.98 2.27
CA GLU A 145 -20.27 -12.12 2.87
C GLU A 145 -19.94 -13.45 2.18
N ARG A 146 -19.86 -13.48 0.84
CA ARG A 146 -19.52 -14.69 0.07
C ARG A 146 -18.07 -15.13 0.28
N LEU A 147 -17.21 -14.20 0.71
CA LEU A 147 -15.82 -14.47 1.05
C LEU A 147 -15.67 -14.93 2.51
N GLY A 148 -16.74 -14.93 3.30
CA GLY A 148 -16.70 -15.18 4.74
C GLY A 148 -16.20 -13.99 5.54
N ALA A 149 -16.25 -12.78 4.97
CA ALA A 149 -15.81 -11.57 5.62
C ALA A 149 -17.01 -10.75 6.14
N ALA A 150 -16.78 -10.00 7.23
CA ALA A 150 -17.77 -9.08 7.78
C ALA A 150 -17.92 -7.83 6.87
N PRO A 151 -19.10 -7.58 6.26
CA PRO A 151 -19.26 -6.50 5.28
C PRO A 151 -18.95 -5.11 5.80
N HIS A 152 -19.15 -4.89 7.11
CA HIS A 152 -18.89 -3.60 7.78
C HIS A 152 -17.44 -3.43 8.26
N GLN A 153 -16.59 -4.43 8.03
CA GLN A 153 -15.18 -4.43 8.44
C GLN A 153 -14.23 -4.47 7.22
N LEU A 154 -14.64 -3.80 6.13
CA LEU A 154 -13.78 -3.59 4.96
C LEU A 154 -12.77 -2.48 5.24
N MET A 155 -11.49 -2.76 5.01
CA MET A 155 -10.39 -1.81 5.13
C MET A 155 -9.56 -1.79 3.85
N VAL A 156 -8.80 -0.72 3.65
CA VAL A 156 -7.78 -0.63 2.59
C VAL A 156 -6.41 -0.48 3.22
N MET A 157 -5.43 -1.15 2.63
CA MET A 157 -4.03 -1.10 3.07
C MET A 157 -3.11 -1.06 1.86
N GLY A 158 -2.00 -0.36 1.99
CA GLY A 158 -0.94 -0.44 0.99
C GLY A 158 0.36 0.15 1.47
N ASP A 159 1.44 -0.27 0.83
CA ASP A 159 2.79 0.21 1.12
C ASP A 159 3.32 1.08 -0.02
N SER A 160 4.00 2.19 0.27
CA SER A 160 4.62 3.06 -0.73
C SER A 160 3.60 3.58 -1.76
N ALA A 161 3.77 3.28 -3.04
CA ALA A 161 2.79 3.54 -4.09
C ALA A 161 1.43 2.88 -3.82
N GLY A 162 1.39 1.70 -3.20
CA GLY A 162 0.15 1.06 -2.74
C GLY A 162 -0.54 1.85 -1.62
N GLY A 163 0.25 2.51 -0.77
CA GLY A 163 -0.27 3.47 0.22
C GLY A 163 -0.91 4.70 -0.42
N ASN A 164 -0.35 5.18 -1.54
CA ASN A 164 -0.99 6.19 -2.39
C ASN A 164 -2.34 5.70 -2.91
N MET A 165 -2.38 4.49 -3.50
CA MET A 165 -3.62 3.89 -4.00
C MET A 165 -4.68 3.78 -2.90
N ALA A 166 -4.31 3.34 -1.70
CA ALA A 166 -5.24 3.22 -0.56
C ALA A 166 -5.83 4.58 -0.15
N ALA A 167 -5.01 5.62 -0.06
CA ALA A 167 -5.46 6.98 0.25
C ALA A 167 -6.36 7.56 -0.85
N ALA A 168 -5.97 7.41 -2.13
CA ALA A 168 -6.74 7.90 -3.27
C ALA A 168 -8.09 7.17 -3.43
N VAL A 169 -8.12 5.85 -3.19
CA VAL A 169 -9.37 5.05 -3.17
C VAL A 169 -10.34 5.57 -2.10
N CYS A 170 -9.85 5.96 -0.93
CA CYS A 170 -10.70 6.57 0.10
C CYS A 170 -11.31 7.90 -0.37
N LEU A 171 -10.55 8.73 -1.08
CA LEU A 171 -11.06 9.96 -1.69
C LEU A 171 -12.14 9.67 -2.75
N MET A 172 -11.92 8.66 -3.61
CA MET A 172 -12.89 8.25 -4.63
C MET A 172 -14.18 7.72 -4.00
N ALA A 173 -14.07 6.87 -2.98
CA ALA A 173 -15.23 6.31 -2.26
C ALA A 173 -16.06 7.43 -1.61
N ARG A 174 -15.41 8.41 -0.96
CA ARG A 174 -16.08 9.58 -0.41
C ARG A 174 -16.81 10.40 -1.48
N ALA A 175 -16.14 10.70 -2.59
CA ALA A 175 -16.74 11.47 -3.70
C ALA A 175 -17.96 10.74 -4.28
N GLN A 176 -17.87 9.42 -4.47
CA GLN A 176 -19.00 8.60 -4.92
C GLN A 176 -20.17 8.65 -3.94
N ALA A 177 -19.92 8.52 -2.62
CA ALA A 177 -20.96 8.59 -1.60
C ALA A 177 -21.65 9.96 -1.59
N GLN A 178 -20.91 11.05 -1.73
CA GLN A 178 -21.45 12.41 -1.82
C GLN A 178 -22.34 12.58 -3.06
N THR A 179 -21.89 12.11 -4.23
CA THR A 179 -22.68 12.16 -5.46
C THR A 179 -23.97 11.36 -5.33
N GLN A 180 -23.91 10.16 -4.77
CA GLN A 180 -25.10 9.31 -4.55
C GLN A 180 -26.10 9.97 -3.60
N ALA A 181 -25.64 10.62 -2.52
CA ALA A 181 -26.50 11.33 -1.60
C ALA A 181 -27.21 12.52 -2.27
N GLN A 182 -26.52 13.26 -3.13
CA GLN A 182 -27.09 14.42 -3.86
C GLN A 182 -28.09 13.98 -4.93
N THR A 183 -27.77 12.95 -5.69
CA THR A 183 -28.60 12.51 -6.83
C THR A 183 -29.70 11.52 -6.44
N ARG A 184 -29.71 11.04 -5.18
CA ARG A 184 -30.55 9.92 -4.71
C ARG A 184 -30.46 8.69 -5.62
N SER A 185 -29.31 8.53 -6.29
CA SER A 185 -29.07 7.41 -7.20
C SER A 185 -28.98 6.10 -6.41
N ARG A 186 -29.64 5.06 -6.93
CA ARG A 186 -29.54 3.67 -6.46
C ARG A 186 -28.52 2.85 -7.27
N SER A 187 -27.60 3.52 -7.98
CA SER A 187 -26.47 2.82 -8.61
C SER A 187 -25.66 2.05 -7.55
N GLN A 188 -24.72 1.24 -7.97
CA GLN A 188 -23.88 0.47 -7.07
C GLN A 188 -23.38 1.31 -5.88
N ALA A 189 -23.69 0.87 -4.66
CA ALA A 189 -23.40 1.63 -3.44
C ALA A 189 -21.89 1.87 -3.31
N SER A 190 -21.52 3.09 -2.88
CA SER A 190 -20.14 3.39 -2.54
C SER A 190 -19.65 2.45 -1.44
N PRO A 191 -18.45 1.87 -1.53
CA PRO A 191 -17.92 1.00 -0.50
C PRO A 191 -17.74 1.78 0.82
N HIS A 192 -18.23 1.23 1.91
CA HIS A 192 -17.97 1.74 3.25
C HIS A 192 -16.61 1.19 3.71
N ILE A 193 -15.61 2.07 3.82
CA ILE A 193 -14.25 1.72 4.25
C ILE A 193 -14.12 2.08 5.74
N LEU A 194 -13.88 1.06 6.58
CA LEU A 194 -13.75 1.22 8.02
C LEU A 194 -12.44 1.93 8.40
N ARG A 195 -11.34 1.65 7.69
CA ARG A 195 -10.01 2.18 8.01
C ARG A 195 -9.10 2.20 6.78
N GLN A 196 -8.21 3.19 6.71
CA GLN A 196 -7.09 3.24 5.77
C GLN A 196 -5.78 3.00 6.52
N ILE A 197 -4.94 2.09 6.00
CA ILE A 197 -3.66 1.70 6.60
C ILE A 197 -2.56 1.97 5.59
N LEU A 198 -1.77 3.01 5.85
CA LEU A 198 -0.83 3.59 4.92
C LEU A 198 0.60 3.36 5.41
N LEU A 199 1.32 2.47 4.74
CA LEU A 199 2.67 2.06 5.12
C LEU A 199 3.66 2.88 4.28
N TYR A 200 4.36 3.83 4.92
CA TYR A 200 5.28 4.79 4.28
C TYR A 200 4.78 5.31 2.91
N PRO A 201 3.55 5.87 2.86
CA PRO A 201 2.87 6.15 1.60
C PRO A 201 3.51 7.29 0.82
N ALA A 202 3.44 7.22 -0.53
CA ALA A 202 3.65 8.36 -1.41
C ALA A 202 2.34 9.15 -1.51
N VAL A 203 2.30 10.40 -1.07
CA VAL A 203 1.07 11.21 -1.03
C VAL A 203 1.18 12.59 -1.69
N ASP A 204 2.38 12.92 -2.20
CA ASP A 204 2.67 14.16 -2.93
C ASP A 204 3.52 13.91 -4.18
N GLY A 205 2.89 13.92 -5.35
CA GLY A 205 3.57 13.79 -6.63
C GLY A 205 4.36 15.03 -7.06
N THR A 206 4.21 16.18 -6.37
CA THR A 206 4.99 17.40 -6.68
C THR A 206 6.42 17.30 -6.17
N LEU A 207 6.70 16.41 -5.22
CA LEU A 207 8.01 16.19 -4.59
C LEU A 207 8.55 17.45 -3.88
N SER A 208 7.67 18.23 -3.28
CA SER A 208 7.97 19.54 -2.69
C SER A 208 8.55 19.46 -1.28
N TYR A 209 8.50 18.30 -0.63
CA TYR A 209 8.87 18.15 0.77
C TYR A 209 10.38 18.01 1.02
N PRO A 210 10.90 18.56 2.15
CA PRO A 210 12.34 18.61 2.43
C PRO A 210 13.02 17.24 2.55
N SER A 211 12.29 16.18 2.91
CA SER A 211 12.87 14.82 3.02
C SER A 211 13.45 14.31 1.70
N HIS A 212 12.92 14.74 0.55
CA HIS A 212 13.49 14.41 -0.76
C HIS A 212 14.94 14.93 -0.90
N GLN A 213 15.22 16.13 -0.40
CA GLN A 213 16.55 16.74 -0.43
C GLN A 213 17.43 16.25 0.73
N ARG A 214 16.83 15.94 1.88
CA ARG A 214 17.53 15.44 3.07
C ARG A 214 18.07 14.02 2.87
N TYR A 215 17.34 13.19 2.10
CA TYR A 215 17.66 11.79 1.89
C TYR A 215 17.79 11.42 0.40
N PRO A 216 18.61 12.12 -0.39
CA PRO A 216 18.67 11.94 -1.84
C PRO A 216 19.19 10.56 -2.24
N ASN A 217 20.03 9.95 -1.39
CA ASN A 217 20.65 8.64 -1.58
C ASN A 217 20.21 7.65 -0.50
N ALA A 218 18.97 7.76 0.01
CA ALA A 218 18.48 6.83 1.01
C ALA A 218 18.53 5.38 0.50
N PRO A 219 18.86 4.42 1.37
CA PRO A 219 18.81 3.02 1.02
C PRO A 219 17.40 2.60 0.55
N LEU A 220 17.33 1.70 -0.41
CA LEU A 220 16.12 1.13 -1.03
C LEU A 220 15.29 2.11 -1.87
N LEU A 221 15.21 3.38 -1.51
CA LEU A 221 14.50 4.39 -2.30
C LEU A 221 15.33 5.69 -2.36
N SER A 222 15.98 5.95 -3.46
CA SER A 222 16.67 7.23 -3.70
C SER A 222 15.73 8.26 -4.33
N GLN A 223 16.07 9.54 -4.22
CA GLN A 223 15.37 10.62 -4.91
C GLN A 223 15.29 10.36 -6.43
N LYS A 224 16.41 9.90 -7.05
CA LYS A 224 16.45 9.52 -8.47
C LYS A 224 15.40 8.46 -8.81
N ALA A 225 15.22 7.46 -7.94
CA ALA A 225 14.22 6.41 -8.13
C ALA A 225 12.79 6.98 -7.99
N VAL A 226 12.52 7.87 -7.04
CA VAL A 226 11.23 8.56 -6.91
C VAL A 226 10.88 9.34 -8.18
N HIS A 227 11.83 10.13 -8.71
CA HIS A 227 11.64 10.87 -9.97
C HIS A 227 11.35 9.93 -11.15
N PHE A 228 12.09 8.81 -11.23
CA PHE A 228 11.87 7.80 -12.28
C PHE A 228 10.45 7.22 -12.20
N TYR A 229 10.03 6.72 -11.05
CA TYR A 229 8.71 6.12 -10.86
C TYR A 229 7.58 7.10 -11.19
N ARG A 230 7.66 8.34 -10.69
CA ARG A 230 6.69 9.38 -10.99
C ARG A 230 6.58 9.63 -12.50
N ALA A 231 7.72 9.77 -13.19
CA ALA A 231 7.77 10.01 -14.63
C ALA A 231 7.16 8.86 -15.45
N GLN A 232 7.27 7.61 -14.98
CA GLN A 232 6.62 6.47 -15.64
C GLN A 232 5.11 6.47 -15.42
N TYR A 233 4.64 6.87 -14.22
CA TYR A 233 3.23 6.80 -13.84
C TYR A 233 2.38 7.95 -14.39
N MET A 234 2.89 9.18 -14.39
CA MET A 234 2.15 10.35 -14.91
C MET A 234 2.10 10.37 -16.44
N ASN A 235 1.05 10.97 -17.01
CA ASN A 235 1.03 11.36 -18.43
C ASN A 235 1.65 12.75 -18.62
N THR A 236 1.27 13.68 -17.73
CA THR A 236 1.74 15.08 -17.72
C THR A 236 2.07 15.52 -16.30
N LEU A 237 2.80 16.61 -16.14
CA LEU A 237 3.06 17.19 -14.82
C LEU A 237 1.77 17.64 -14.11
N ALA A 238 0.74 18.04 -14.85
CA ALA A 238 -0.54 18.42 -14.27
C ALA A 238 -1.23 17.27 -13.50
N ASP A 239 -0.98 16.02 -13.89
CA ASP A 239 -1.51 14.88 -13.16
C ASP A 239 -1.07 14.90 -11.69
N THR A 240 0.19 15.32 -11.42
CA THR A 240 0.77 15.34 -10.07
C THR A 240 0.11 16.36 -9.13
N GLU A 241 -0.64 17.31 -9.66
CA GLU A 241 -1.38 18.33 -8.91
C GLU A 241 -2.81 17.90 -8.60
N THR A 242 -3.25 16.75 -9.12
CA THR A 242 -4.60 16.22 -8.85
C THR A 242 -4.68 15.50 -7.52
N ALA A 243 -5.82 15.61 -6.83
CA ALA A 243 -6.03 14.98 -5.51
C ALA A 243 -5.93 13.44 -5.54
N TYR A 244 -6.21 12.81 -6.67
CA TYR A 244 -6.13 11.35 -6.78
C TYR A 244 -4.72 10.84 -7.07
N PHE A 245 -3.86 11.67 -7.68
CA PHE A 245 -2.44 11.37 -7.79
C PHE A 245 -1.70 11.72 -6.50
N SER A 246 -2.02 12.88 -5.93
CA SER A 246 -1.41 13.46 -4.73
C SER A 246 -2.47 13.68 -3.65
N PRO A 247 -2.82 12.66 -2.87
CA PRO A 247 -3.87 12.75 -1.83
C PRO A 247 -3.65 13.90 -0.84
N LEU A 248 -2.42 14.30 -0.61
CA LEU A 248 -2.07 15.43 0.24
C LEU A 248 -2.59 16.77 -0.31
N LEU A 249 -2.76 16.89 -1.63
CA LEU A 249 -3.26 18.11 -2.28
C LEU A 249 -4.79 18.19 -2.35
N ALA A 250 -5.52 17.17 -1.88
CA ALA A 250 -6.98 17.24 -1.83
C ALA A 250 -7.43 18.47 -1.06
N GLU A 251 -8.42 19.19 -1.59
CA GLU A 251 -8.96 20.42 -1.01
C GLU A 251 -9.46 20.19 0.43
N THR A 252 -10.18 19.08 0.64
CA THR A 252 -10.63 18.64 1.96
C THR A 252 -10.30 17.18 2.20
N LEU A 253 -10.07 16.82 3.46
CA LEU A 253 -9.88 15.45 3.91
C LEU A 253 -10.95 15.02 4.95
N ASP A 254 -11.96 15.83 5.15
CA ASP A 254 -13.07 15.52 6.05
C ASP A 254 -13.80 14.24 5.64
N LYS A 255 -14.38 13.55 6.61
CA LYS A 255 -15.18 12.32 6.40
C LYS A 255 -14.43 11.17 5.71
N LEU A 256 -13.11 11.24 5.63
CA LEU A 256 -12.30 10.08 5.24
C LEU A 256 -12.27 9.05 6.39
N PRO A 257 -12.04 7.76 6.06
CA PRO A 257 -11.90 6.73 7.08
C PRO A 257 -10.78 7.06 8.06
N PRO A 258 -10.90 6.69 9.35
CA PRO A 258 -9.79 6.72 10.28
C PRO A 258 -8.52 6.10 9.69
N ALA A 259 -7.35 6.68 9.99
CA ALA A 259 -6.09 6.30 9.36
C ALA A 259 -5.09 5.73 10.36
N PHE A 260 -4.36 4.68 9.95
CA PHE A 260 -3.08 4.30 10.52
C PHE A 260 -1.99 4.65 9.51
N ILE A 261 -1.03 5.49 9.91
CA ILE A 261 0.06 5.91 9.03
C ILE A 261 1.39 5.56 9.68
N LEU A 262 2.21 4.81 8.96
CA LEU A 262 3.53 4.39 9.37
C LEU A 262 4.57 5.02 8.45
N THR A 263 5.65 5.59 9.03
CA THR A 263 6.77 6.17 8.28
C THR A 263 8.10 5.61 8.73
N ALA A 264 9.12 5.71 7.88
CA ALA A 264 10.50 5.41 8.19
C ALA A 264 11.30 6.73 8.27
N GLU A 265 12.30 6.80 9.17
CA GLU A 265 13.09 8.03 9.37
C GLU A 265 13.93 8.40 8.14
N TYR A 266 14.59 7.40 7.54
CA TYR A 266 15.48 7.59 6.39
C TYR A 266 14.73 7.30 5.08
N ASP A 267 13.73 8.13 4.80
CA ASP A 267 12.84 7.94 3.66
C ASP A 267 12.58 9.30 2.95
N PRO A 268 12.79 9.41 1.66
CA PRO A 268 12.39 10.61 0.91
C PRO A 268 10.91 10.98 1.08
N LEU A 269 10.03 9.99 1.32
CA LEU A 269 8.58 10.19 1.47
C LEU A 269 8.15 10.53 2.92
N HIS A 270 9.11 10.62 3.85
CA HIS A 270 8.83 10.81 5.29
C HIS A 270 7.99 12.06 5.56
N ASP A 271 8.44 13.22 5.06
CA ASP A 271 7.83 14.51 5.44
C ASP A 271 6.44 14.69 4.82
N GLU A 272 6.22 14.21 3.57
CA GLU A 272 4.90 14.26 2.93
C GLU A 272 3.88 13.35 3.63
N ALA A 273 4.28 12.13 4.03
CA ALA A 273 3.41 11.21 4.76
C ALA A 273 3.05 11.75 6.16
N LYS A 274 4.00 12.41 6.83
CA LYS A 274 3.75 13.11 8.10
C LYS A 274 2.78 14.27 7.91
N ALA A 275 2.99 15.11 6.89
CA ALA A 275 2.10 16.22 6.57
C ALA A 275 0.68 15.75 6.23
N PHE A 276 0.55 14.60 5.56
CA PHE A 276 -0.76 14.00 5.28
C PHE A 276 -1.47 13.56 6.57
N ALA A 277 -0.73 12.97 7.52
CA ALA A 277 -1.28 12.63 8.84
C ALA A 277 -1.77 13.87 9.59
N GLU A 278 -0.99 14.95 9.58
CA GLU A 278 -1.34 16.23 10.20
C GLU A 278 -2.57 16.86 9.53
N LYS A 279 -2.64 16.85 8.19
CA LYS A 279 -3.79 17.38 7.43
C LYS A 279 -5.08 16.57 7.67
N LEU A 280 -4.98 15.24 7.75
CA LEU A 280 -6.11 14.37 8.13
C LEU A 280 -6.61 14.72 9.54
N THR A 281 -5.69 14.86 10.50
CA THR A 281 -6.04 15.22 11.88
C THR A 281 -6.72 16.59 11.95
N ALA A 282 -6.20 17.58 11.23
CA ALA A 282 -6.80 18.91 11.16
C ALA A 282 -8.20 18.90 10.50
N ALA A 283 -8.48 17.94 9.62
CA ALA A 283 -9.78 17.70 9.02
C ALA A 283 -10.75 16.89 9.91
N GLY A 284 -10.37 16.57 11.16
CA GLY A 284 -11.19 15.83 12.09
C GLY A 284 -11.17 14.30 11.91
N VAL A 285 -10.28 13.78 11.10
CA VAL A 285 -10.08 12.33 10.93
C VAL A 285 -9.22 11.79 12.07
N THR A 286 -9.64 10.69 12.69
CA THR A 286 -8.83 9.99 13.70
C THR A 286 -7.60 9.37 13.06
N VAL A 287 -6.39 9.73 13.50
CA VAL A 287 -5.12 9.27 12.95
C VAL A 287 -4.25 8.62 14.02
N SER A 288 -3.79 7.40 13.77
CA SER A 288 -2.67 6.77 14.48
C SER A 288 -1.41 6.93 13.63
N TYR A 289 -0.50 7.82 14.03
CA TYR A 289 0.76 8.04 13.32
C TYR A 289 1.93 7.42 14.07
N GLN A 290 2.78 6.65 13.37
CA GLN A 290 3.98 6.04 13.93
C GLN A 290 5.18 6.24 13.00
N ASN A 291 6.23 6.91 13.49
CA ASN A 291 7.53 6.95 12.82
C ASN A 291 8.47 5.89 13.39
N TYR A 292 9.26 5.26 12.54
CA TYR A 292 10.23 4.23 12.93
C TYR A 292 11.66 4.75 12.77
N PRO A 293 12.30 5.18 13.91
CA PRO A 293 13.68 5.65 13.90
C PRO A 293 14.66 4.59 13.42
N GLY A 294 15.66 5.00 12.64
CA GLY A 294 16.69 4.12 12.10
C GLY A 294 16.25 3.33 10.87
N MET A 295 14.95 3.30 10.54
CA MET A 295 14.43 2.55 9.40
C MET A 295 14.48 3.34 8.11
N VAL A 296 14.42 2.59 7.00
CA VAL A 296 14.43 3.07 5.61
C VAL A 296 13.12 2.72 4.93
N HIS A 297 12.86 3.32 3.77
CA HIS A 297 11.70 2.97 2.96
C HIS A 297 11.56 1.45 2.75
N ALA A 298 10.34 0.94 2.67
CA ALA A 298 10.03 -0.48 2.46
C ALA A 298 10.65 -1.47 3.49
N PHE A 299 11.00 -1.01 4.69
CA PHE A 299 11.67 -1.85 5.71
C PHE A 299 10.85 -3.07 6.15
N LEU A 300 9.54 -3.03 6.02
CA LEU A 300 8.66 -4.17 6.33
C LEU A 300 8.91 -5.39 5.46
N MET A 301 9.45 -5.18 4.25
CA MET A 301 9.79 -6.25 3.31
C MET A 301 11.04 -7.05 3.74
N PHE A 302 11.87 -6.50 4.64
CA PHE A 302 13.20 -7.05 4.99
C PHE A 302 13.32 -7.33 6.49
N PRO A 303 12.52 -8.25 7.05
CA PRO A 303 12.40 -8.44 8.50
C PRO A 303 13.68 -8.88 9.21
N TYR A 304 14.63 -9.49 8.50
CA TYR A 304 15.92 -9.89 9.07
C TYR A 304 16.98 -8.80 9.06
N PHE A 305 16.81 -7.79 8.23
CA PHE A 305 17.71 -6.64 8.11
C PHE A 305 17.19 -5.40 8.83
N CYS A 306 15.90 -5.37 9.10
CA CYS A 306 15.21 -4.24 9.71
C CYS A 306 14.61 -4.67 11.04
N SER A 307 15.29 -4.36 12.14
CA SER A 307 14.90 -4.82 13.49
C SER A 307 13.49 -4.38 13.90
N ARG A 308 13.01 -3.28 13.31
CA ARG A 308 11.68 -2.72 13.60
C ARG A 308 10.55 -3.29 12.73
N ALA A 309 10.84 -4.15 11.74
CA ALA A 309 9.81 -4.69 10.85
C ALA A 309 8.77 -5.52 11.60
N ALA A 310 9.19 -6.46 12.44
CA ALA A 310 8.27 -7.28 13.23
C ALA A 310 7.44 -6.46 14.24
N PRO A 311 8.03 -5.56 15.04
CA PRO A 311 7.26 -4.63 15.89
C PRO A 311 6.27 -3.77 15.11
N ALA A 312 6.64 -3.29 13.91
CA ALA A 312 5.77 -2.47 13.08
C ALA A 312 4.57 -3.26 12.55
N ILE A 313 4.78 -4.50 12.08
CA ILE A 313 3.68 -5.39 11.67
C ILE A 313 2.76 -5.72 12.86
N ALA A 314 3.31 -5.92 14.05
CA ALA A 314 2.51 -6.12 15.26
C ALA A 314 1.67 -4.88 15.61
N ALA A 315 2.21 -3.67 15.43
CA ALA A 315 1.48 -2.42 15.63
C ALA A 315 0.34 -2.25 14.61
N VAL A 316 0.57 -2.56 13.34
CA VAL A 316 -0.49 -2.61 12.30
C VAL A 316 -1.58 -3.59 12.68
N ALA A 317 -1.21 -4.82 13.08
CA ALA A 317 -2.16 -5.85 13.48
C ALA A 317 -2.98 -5.44 14.71
N LYS A 318 -2.33 -4.81 15.69
CA LYS A 318 -3.01 -4.26 16.89
C LYS A 318 -4.04 -3.20 16.50
N ASP A 319 -3.67 -2.29 15.62
CA ASP A 319 -4.55 -1.22 15.13
C ASP A 319 -5.79 -1.78 14.43
N ILE A 320 -5.61 -2.80 13.56
CA ILE A 320 -6.71 -3.51 12.91
C ILE A 320 -7.65 -4.13 13.95
N LYS A 321 -7.10 -4.85 14.93
CA LYS A 321 -7.88 -5.51 16.00
C LYS A 321 -8.63 -4.50 16.88
N ILE A 322 -8.08 -3.33 17.12
CA ILE A 322 -8.78 -2.24 17.83
C ILE A 322 -9.94 -1.73 16.96
N ALA A 323 -9.70 -1.47 15.67
CA ALA A 323 -10.71 -0.94 14.77
C ALA A 323 -11.91 -1.91 14.58
N THR A 324 -11.68 -3.23 14.68
CA THR A 324 -12.70 -4.27 14.54
C THR A 324 -13.31 -4.72 15.87
N GLY A 325 -12.83 -4.19 17.01
CA GLY A 325 -13.29 -4.61 18.35
C GLY A 325 -12.83 -6.01 18.77
N THR A 326 -11.85 -6.59 18.07
CA THR A 326 -11.34 -7.94 18.34
C THR A 326 -10.08 -7.95 19.22
N PHE A 327 -9.57 -6.77 19.59
CA PHE A 327 -8.42 -6.65 20.48
C PHE A 327 -8.80 -7.08 21.91
N LYS A 328 -8.11 -8.11 22.43
CA LYS A 328 -8.22 -8.52 23.83
C LYS A 328 -7.03 -7.93 24.59
N TYR A 329 -7.32 -7.21 25.69
CA TYR A 329 -6.30 -6.61 26.59
C TYR A 329 -5.58 -7.69 27.40
#